data_62cc43e98890e3c05dd0f1073e81f7fa
#
_entry.id   62cc43e98890e3c05dd0f1073e81f7fa
#
_cell.length_a   1.000
_cell.length_b   1.000
_cell.length_c   1.000
_cell.angle_alpha   90.00
_cell.angle_beta   90.00
_cell.angle_gamma   90.00
#
_symmetry.space_group_name_H-M   'P 1'
#
loop_
_entity.id
_entity.type
_entity.pdbx_description
1 polymer ?
#
loop_
_entity_poly.entity_id
_entity_poly.type
_entity_poly.pdbx_seq_one_letter_code
_entity_poly.pdbx_strand_id
1 'polypeptide(L)'
;MKVILTESQLQLIKEDALIEVMCESLMEDASIEKMVKKLKAAVVAGTISLPLALVTINRLPVSDFQKERLRSQIERIHSGENVDNAISLEKARADSIFNKKVEAVKEYMAYAAKNVNLNPENIKISPEKIVASCDETGFDLPLLMAQAHMESCFGLTKRARETNSVFSIGLYDNGKNAATYPTQNASIRPYIKIVQNDYLRDRSSEDMLSPGNFTNKNNHRYASAKNYESNINSIRNRIINMFPILSQ
;
A
#
# COMPACT_ATOMS: atom_id res chain seq x y z
N MET A 1 14.49 -45.14 18.41
CA MET A 1 15.70 -44.41 17.96
C MET A 1 15.82 -43.15 18.82
N LYS A 2 16.91 -42.99 19.61
CA LYS A 2 17.12 -41.76 20.39
C LYS A 2 17.88 -40.78 19.48
N VAL A 3 17.32 -39.62 19.19
CA VAL A 3 18.04 -38.56 18.49
C VAL A 3 18.87 -37.81 19.53
N ILE A 4 20.19 -37.86 19.40
CA ILE A 4 21.12 -37.11 20.25
C ILE A 4 21.42 -35.80 19.51
N LEU A 5 20.93 -34.69 20.04
CA LEU A 5 21.20 -33.34 19.52
C LEU A 5 22.47 -32.79 20.19
N THR A 6 23.27 -32.06 19.43
CA THR A 6 24.35 -31.24 20.00
C THR A 6 23.76 -30.02 20.72
N GLU A 7 24.50 -29.40 21.65
CA GLU A 7 24.07 -28.17 22.33
C GLU A 7 23.72 -27.07 21.33
N SER A 8 24.50 -26.91 20.27
CA SER A 8 24.25 -25.94 19.20
C SER A 8 22.94 -26.23 18.46
N GLN A 9 22.63 -27.49 18.18
CA GLN A 9 21.37 -27.87 17.52
C GLN A 9 20.15 -27.61 18.44
N LEU A 10 20.32 -27.93 19.74
CA LEU A 10 19.27 -27.66 20.73
C LEU A 10 19.03 -26.16 20.89
N GLN A 11 20.08 -25.33 20.85
CA GLN A 11 19.99 -23.88 20.92
C GLN A 11 19.26 -23.32 19.70
N LEU A 12 19.58 -23.77 18.48
CA LEU A 12 18.91 -23.38 17.25
C LEU A 12 17.40 -23.70 17.27
N ILE A 13 17.03 -24.90 17.78
CA ILE A 13 15.63 -25.30 17.90
C ILE A 13 14.88 -24.39 18.90
N LYS A 14 15.52 -24.02 20.01
CA LYS A 14 14.92 -23.09 21.00
C LYS A 14 14.74 -21.68 20.42
N GLU A 15 15.72 -21.20 19.64
CA GLU A 15 15.65 -19.90 18.98
C GLU A 15 14.56 -19.88 17.92
N ASP A 16 14.43 -20.92 17.09
CA ASP A 16 13.36 -21.03 16.09
C ASP A 16 11.97 -21.07 16.75
N ALA A 17 11.79 -21.85 17.81
CA ALA A 17 10.53 -21.89 18.56
C ALA A 17 10.19 -20.52 19.18
N LEU A 18 11.20 -19.81 19.72
CA LEU A 18 11.00 -18.47 20.29
C LEU A 18 10.60 -17.46 19.21
N ILE A 19 11.23 -17.52 18.03
CA ILE A 19 10.87 -16.67 16.89
C ILE A 19 9.41 -16.92 16.48
N GLU A 20 8.98 -18.18 16.40
CA GLU A 20 7.62 -18.55 16.01
C GLU A 20 6.59 -17.98 16.98
N VAL A 21 6.77 -18.17 18.28
CA VAL A 21 5.91 -17.60 19.35
C VAL A 21 5.88 -16.07 19.28
N MET A 22 7.03 -15.43 19.03
CA MET A 22 7.10 -13.97 18.90
C MET A 22 6.38 -13.47 17.65
N CYS A 23 6.51 -14.17 16.52
CA CYS A 23 5.78 -13.83 15.30
C CYS A 23 4.27 -13.93 15.54
N GLU A 24 3.77 -15.01 16.14
CA GLU A 24 2.34 -15.16 16.47
C GLU A 24 1.86 -14.03 17.38
N SER A 25 2.59 -13.75 18.46
CA SER A 25 2.24 -12.66 19.40
C SER A 25 2.23 -11.28 18.74
N LEU A 26 3.11 -11.01 17.78
CA LEU A 26 3.15 -9.76 17.04
C LEU A 26 2.03 -9.66 16.00
N MET A 27 1.60 -10.79 15.44
CA MET A 27 0.50 -10.84 14.48
C MET A 27 -0.86 -10.49 15.09
N GLU A 28 -1.04 -10.68 16.39
CA GLU A 28 -2.25 -10.24 17.11
C GLU A 28 -2.40 -8.72 17.15
N ASP A 29 -1.31 -7.98 16.90
CA ASP A 29 -1.30 -6.53 16.94
C ASP A 29 -1.48 -5.93 15.55
N ALA A 30 -2.58 -5.22 15.35
CA ALA A 30 -2.89 -4.54 14.09
C ALA A 30 -2.02 -3.30 13.81
N SER A 31 -1.16 -2.88 14.76
CA SER A 31 -0.36 -1.65 14.61
C SER A 31 1.14 -1.90 14.83
N ILE A 32 1.96 -1.29 13.95
CA ILE A 32 3.43 -1.31 14.07
C ILE A 32 3.89 -0.77 15.44
N GLU A 33 3.19 0.22 15.99
CA GLU A 33 3.52 0.80 17.29
C GLU A 33 3.45 -0.23 18.43
N LYS A 34 2.43 -1.08 18.43
CA LYS A 34 2.30 -2.16 19.40
C LYS A 34 3.35 -3.24 19.19
N MET A 35 3.62 -3.61 17.94
CA MET A 35 4.69 -4.55 17.61
C MET A 35 6.05 -4.06 18.11
N VAL A 36 6.39 -2.79 17.90
CA VAL A 36 7.62 -2.18 18.42
C VAL A 36 7.66 -2.24 19.94
N LYS A 37 6.57 -1.88 20.64
CA LYS A 37 6.51 -1.93 22.11
C LYS A 37 6.76 -3.34 22.65
N LYS A 38 6.17 -4.38 22.04
CA LYS A 38 6.39 -5.78 22.42
C LYS A 38 7.82 -6.24 22.17
N LEU A 39 8.36 -5.99 20.96
CA LEU A 39 9.75 -6.34 20.63
C LEU A 39 10.73 -5.61 21.54
N LYS A 40 10.52 -4.32 21.81
CA LYS A 40 11.30 -3.55 22.77
C LYS A 40 11.31 -4.21 24.14
N ALA A 41 10.15 -4.48 24.69
CA ALA A 41 10.04 -5.08 26.01
C ALA A 41 10.82 -6.39 26.07
N ALA A 42 10.74 -7.22 25.03
CA ALA A 42 11.47 -8.49 24.93
C ALA A 42 12.99 -8.30 24.86
N VAL A 43 13.49 -7.32 24.09
CA VAL A 43 14.92 -7.02 23.95
C VAL A 43 15.47 -6.42 25.25
N VAL A 44 14.76 -5.43 25.84
CA VAL A 44 15.19 -4.78 27.10
C VAL A 44 15.16 -5.75 28.28
N ALA A 45 14.16 -6.63 28.35
CA ALA A 45 14.09 -7.67 29.37
C ALA A 45 15.12 -8.80 29.17
N GLY A 46 15.90 -8.79 28.07
CA GLY A 46 16.83 -9.84 27.73
C GLY A 46 16.17 -11.17 27.33
N THR A 47 14.85 -11.17 27.05
CA THR A 47 14.10 -12.34 26.62
C THR A 47 14.53 -12.78 25.20
N ILE A 48 14.87 -11.81 24.35
CA ILE A 48 15.45 -12.04 23.03
C ILE A 48 16.66 -11.11 22.80
N SER A 49 17.63 -11.58 22.03
CA SER A 49 18.76 -10.76 21.60
C SER A 49 18.37 -9.85 20.43
N LEU A 50 19.12 -8.76 20.19
CA LEU A 50 18.90 -7.91 19.02
C LEU A 50 18.93 -8.70 17.69
N PRO A 51 19.93 -9.57 17.41
CA PRO A 51 19.91 -10.38 16.19
C PRO A 51 18.63 -11.21 16.05
N LEU A 52 18.13 -11.78 17.14
CA LEU A 52 16.93 -12.60 17.14
C LEU A 52 15.68 -11.74 16.87
N ALA A 53 15.60 -10.54 17.42
CA ALA A 53 14.53 -9.58 17.10
C ALA A 53 14.50 -9.21 15.61
N LEU A 54 15.67 -8.98 15.00
CA LEU A 54 15.79 -8.68 13.57
C LEU A 54 15.36 -9.87 12.68
N VAL A 55 15.71 -11.09 13.06
CA VAL A 55 15.24 -12.31 12.37
C VAL A 55 13.73 -12.45 12.49
N THR A 56 13.16 -12.19 13.67
CA THR A 56 11.71 -12.20 13.90
C THR A 56 10.99 -11.22 12.96
N ILE A 57 11.48 -9.97 12.87
CA ILE A 57 10.93 -8.97 11.95
C ILE A 57 10.91 -9.45 10.50
N ASN A 58 11.98 -10.13 10.06
CA ASN A 58 12.08 -10.66 8.70
C ASN A 58 11.02 -11.71 8.37
N ARG A 59 10.61 -12.49 9.37
CA ARG A 59 9.60 -13.55 9.23
C ARG A 59 8.16 -13.04 9.33
N LEU A 60 7.93 -11.78 9.76
CA LEU A 60 6.60 -11.21 9.82
C LEU A 60 5.99 -11.09 8.41
N PRO A 61 4.72 -11.48 8.21
CA PRO A 61 4.00 -11.33 6.94
C PRO A 61 3.47 -9.91 6.77
N VAL A 62 4.37 -8.94 6.87
CA VAL A 62 4.10 -7.51 6.66
C VAL A 62 4.96 -7.00 5.50
N SER A 63 4.62 -5.84 4.94
CA SER A 63 5.36 -5.26 3.83
C SER A 63 6.83 -5.00 4.18
N ASP A 64 7.71 -5.00 3.16
CA ASP A 64 9.14 -4.72 3.38
C ASP A 64 9.38 -3.33 3.97
N PHE A 65 8.56 -2.35 3.59
CA PHE A 65 8.56 -1.03 4.21
C PHE A 65 8.26 -1.10 5.72
N GLN A 66 7.29 -1.91 6.14
CA GLN A 66 6.96 -2.10 7.54
C GLN A 66 8.09 -2.85 8.29
N LYS A 67 8.71 -3.84 7.67
CA LYS A 67 9.87 -4.55 8.22
C LYS A 67 11.04 -3.60 8.45
N GLU A 68 11.37 -2.78 7.47
CA GLU A 68 12.47 -1.80 7.58
C GLU A 68 12.21 -0.78 8.68
N ARG A 69 10.99 -0.32 8.80
CA ARG A 69 10.56 0.57 9.89
C ARG A 69 10.71 -0.09 11.27
N LEU A 70 10.32 -1.35 11.42
CA LEU A 70 10.50 -2.12 12.65
C LEU A 70 11.97 -2.29 13.00
N ARG A 71 12.83 -2.65 12.02
CA ARG A 71 14.28 -2.80 12.21
C ARG A 71 14.92 -1.51 12.70
N SER A 72 14.72 -0.42 11.98
CA SER A 72 15.26 0.90 12.35
C SER A 72 14.90 1.29 13.78
N GLN A 73 13.67 1.05 14.20
CA GLN A 73 13.24 1.37 15.56
C GLN A 73 13.90 0.47 16.61
N ILE A 74 14.03 -0.83 16.37
CA ILE A 74 14.66 -1.76 17.33
C ILE A 74 16.17 -1.51 17.45
N GLU A 75 16.86 -1.19 16.35
CA GLU A 75 18.28 -0.84 16.34
C GLU A 75 18.55 0.45 17.13
N ARG A 76 17.71 1.47 16.96
CA ARG A 76 17.80 2.73 17.72
C ARG A 76 17.58 2.51 19.22
N ILE A 77 16.68 1.62 19.60
CA ILE A 77 16.47 1.21 20.99
C ILE A 77 17.74 0.57 21.58
N HIS A 78 18.35 -0.30 20.82
CA HIS A 78 19.57 -1.00 21.27
C HIS A 78 20.77 -0.04 21.42
N SER A 79 20.82 1.03 20.61
CA SER A 79 21.86 2.07 20.73
C SER A 79 21.65 3.03 21.92
N GLY A 80 20.65 2.83 22.77
CA GLY A 80 20.37 3.63 23.96
C GLY A 80 19.57 4.91 23.71
N GLU A 81 19.00 5.05 22.52
CA GLU A 81 18.11 6.18 22.21
C GLU A 81 16.80 6.08 23.01
N ASN A 82 16.31 7.20 23.51
CA ASN A 82 15.03 7.24 24.22
C ASN A 82 13.89 6.88 23.27
N VAL A 83 13.28 5.72 23.49
CA VAL A 83 12.32 5.08 22.58
C VAL A 83 11.05 5.88 22.39
N ASP A 84 10.57 6.55 23.45
CA ASP A 84 9.33 7.33 23.35
C ASP A 84 9.55 8.54 22.44
N ASN A 85 10.75 9.14 22.47
CA ASN A 85 11.15 10.19 21.55
C ASN A 85 11.34 9.65 20.13
N ALA A 86 11.92 8.46 19.97
CA ALA A 86 12.11 7.82 18.66
C ALA A 86 10.76 7.49 17.99
N ILE A 87 9.83 6.90 18.74
CA ILE A 87 8.46 6.60 18.26
C ILE A 87 7.72 7.90 17.90
N SER A 88 7.84 8.93 18.74
CA SER A 88 7.20 10.24 18.49
C SER A 88 7.73 10.90 17.22
N LEU A 89 9.04 10.88 17.00
CA LEU A 89 9.68 11.42 15.80
C LEU A 89 9.29 10.64 14.53
N GLU A 90 9.26 9.32 14.60
CA GLU A 90 8.83 8.47 13.48
C GLU A 90 7.36 8.71 13.12
N LYS A 91 6.49 8.82 14.14
CA LYS A 91 5.09 9.16 13.93
C LYS A 91 4.95 10.53 13.28
N ALA A 92 5.63 11.53 13.79
CA ALA A 92 5.61 12.89 13.23
C ALA A 92 6.12 12.93 11.78
N ARG A 93 7.16 12.13 11.44
CA ARG A 93 7.65 11.98 10.06
C ARG A 93 6.62 11.28 9.17
N ALA A 94 6.02 10.18 9.64
CA ALA A 94 4.99 9.46 8.90
C ALA A 94 3.77 10.35 8.62
N ASP A 95 3.30 11.09 9.64
CA ASP A 95 2.21 12.06 9.51
C ASP A 95 2.58 13.18 8.53
N SER A 96 3.83 13.67 8.57
CA SER A 96 4.32 14.68 7.62
C SER A 96 4.37 14.17 6.18
N ILE A 97 4.85 12.93 5.95
CA ILE A 97 4.86 12.31 4.62
C ILE A 97 3.44 12.08 4.13
N PHE A 98 2.57 11.53 4.97
CA PHE A 98 1.16 11.34 4.65
C PHE A 98 0.49 12.65 4.21
N ASN A 99 0.64 13.73 4.99
CA ASN A 99 0.08 15.03 4.66
C ASN A 99 0.63 15.59 3.35
N LYS A 100 1.93 15.44 3.07
CA LYS A 100 2.53 15.84 1.79
C LYS A 100 1.97 15.05 0.61
N LYS A 101 1.76 13.73 0.77
CA LYS A 101 1.11 12.91 -0.25
C LYS A 101 -0.33 13.38 -0.49
N VAL A 102 -1.09 13.65 0.58
CA VAL A 102 -2.47 14.15 0.49
C VAL A 102 -2.55 15.46 -0.30
N GLU A 103 -1.70 16.45 0.02
CA GLU A 103 -1.67 17.70 -0.71
C GLU A 103 -1.28 17.51 -2.18
N ALA A 104 -0.28 16.68 -2.48
CA ALA A 104 0.10 16.37 -3.85
C ALA A 104 -1.04 15.68 -4.65
N VAL A 105 -1.77 14.76 -4.02
CA VAL A 105 -2.96 14.15 -4.63
C VAL A 105 -4.02 15.20 -4.93
N LYS A 106 -4.32 16.06 -3.97
CA LYS A 106 -5.31 17.15 -4.11
C LYS A 106 -4.94 18.11 -5.24
N GLU A 107 -3.68 18.56 -5.29
CA GLU A 107 -3.17 19.42 -6.35
C GLU A 107 -3.29 18.78 -7.73
N TYR A 108 -2.90 17.49 -7.85
CA TYR A 108 -3.04 16.77 -9.11
C TYR A 108 -4.51 16.61 -9.53
N MET A 109 -5.42 16.29 -8.60
CA MET A 109 -6.85 16.18 -8.90
C MET A 109 -7.41 17.50 -9.43
N ALA A 110 -7.03 18.61 -8.82
CA ALA A 110 -7.42 19.94 -9.28
C ALA A 110 -6.83 20.26 -10.67
N TYR A 111 -5.58 19.93 -10.91
CA TYR A 111 -4.92 20.05 -12.22
C TYR A 111 -5.68 19.24 -13.29
N ALA A 112 -5.97 17.96 -13.01
CA ALA A 112 -6.66 17.07 -13.95
C ALA A 112 -8.05 17.60 -14.32
N ALA A 113 -8.83 18.06 -13.34
CA ALA A 113 -10.15 18.62 -13.56
C ALA A 113 -10.11 19.90 -14.42
N LYS A 114 -9.19 20.81 -14.11
CA LYS A 114 -9.03 22.07 -14.87
C LYS A 114 -8.66 21.83 -16.33
N ASN A 115 -7.81 20.83 -16.61
CA ASN A 115 -7.40 20.52 -17.98
C ASN A 115 -8.53 20.04 -18.89
N VAL A 116 -9.63 19.58 -18.33
CA VAL A 116 -10.83 19.16 -19.07
C VAL A 116 -12.02 20.09 -18.82
N ASN A 117 -11.76 21.31 -18.32
CA ASN A 117 -12.75 22.34 -18.03
C ASN A 117 -13.85 21.87 -17.04
N LEU A 118 -13.51 21.03 -16.08
CA LEU A 118 -14.39 20.62 -14.99
C LEU A 118 -14.03 21.37 -13.69
N ASN A 119 -15.03 21.63 -12.85
CA ASN A 119 -14.79 22.30 -11.57
C ASN A 119 -14.22 21.27 -10.55
N PRO A 120 -12.98 21.46 -10.04
CA PRO A 120 -12.38 20.57 -9.05
C PRO A 120 -13.14 20.49 -7.73
N GLU A 121 -13.92 21.50 -7.35
CA GLU A 121 -14.74 21.50 -6.12
C GLU A 121 -15.85 20.44 -6.15
N ASN A 122 -16.19 19.94 -7.33
CA ASN A 122 -17.16 18.86 -7.49
C ASN A 122 -16.57 17.45 -7.28
N ILE A 123 -15.28 17.33 -7.06
CA ILE A 123 -14.62 16.06 -6.74
C ILE A 123 -15.06 15.63 -5.33
N LYS A 124 -15.61 14.41 -5.21
CA LYS A 124 -16.12 13.86 -3.95
C LYS A 124 -15.26 12.73 -3.38
N ILE A 125 -14.34 12.20 -4.17
CA ILE A 125 -13.36 11.22 -3.66
C ILE A 125 -12.31 11.95 -2.82
N SER A 126 -12.03 11.43 -1.61
CA SER A 126 -11.12 12.09 -0.67
C SER A 126 -9.66 11.75 -0.98
N PRO A 127 -8.77 12.76 -1.09
CA PRO A 127 -7.32 12.55 -1.20
C PRO A 127 -6.77 11.71 -0.06
N GLU A 128 -7.24 11.94 1.18
CA GLU A 128 -6.81 11.20 2.38
C GLU A 128 -7.17 9.71 2.27
N LYS A 129 -8.37 9.40 1.74
CA LYS A 129 -8.80 8.01 1.55
C LYS A 129 -8.02 7.31 0.44
N ILE A 130 -7.65 8.04 -0.61
CA ILE A 130 -6.77 7.54 -1.68
C ILE A 130 -5.41 7.16 -1.08
N VAL A 131 -4.73 8.10 -0.40
CA VAL A 131 -3.40 7.88 0.19
C VAL A 131 -3.45 6.76 1.22
N ALA A 132 -4.38 6.83 2.19
CA ALA A 132 -4.50 5.82 3.24
C ALA A 132 -4.74 4.42 2.68
N SER A 133 -5.60 4.28 1.66
CA SER A 133 -5.88 2.96 1.05
C SER A 133 -4.65 2.38 0.34
N CYS A 134 -3.83 3.22 -0.31
CA CYS A 134 -2.60 2.77 -0.95
C CYS A 134 -1.52 2.42 0.10
N ASP A 135 -1.32 3.25 1.12
CA ASP A 135 -0.34 3.00 2.19
C ASP A 135 -0.69 1.73 2.99
N GLU A 136 -1.98 1.47 3.25
CA GLU A 136 -2.44 0.26 3.95
C GLU A 136 -2.26 -1.03 3.13
N THR A 137 -2.38 -0.96 1.81
CA THR A 137 -2.36 -2.13 0.93
C THR A 137 -1.06 -2.31 0.17
N GLY A 138 -0.14 -1.35 0.24
CA GLY A 138 1.07 -1.30 -0.58
C GLY A 138 0.79 -1.12 -2.08
N PHE A 139 -0.38 -0.58 -2.43
CA PHE A 139 -0.76 -0.36 -3.83
C PHE A 139 -0.06 0.88 -4.39
N ASP A 140 0.35 0.81 -5.66
CA ASP A 140 0.97 1.92 -6.40
C ASP A 140 0.02 3.12 -6.47
N LEU A 141 0.29 4.16 -5.68
CA LEU A 141 -0.54 5.36 -5.60
C LEU A 141 -0.61 6.12 -6.94
N PRO A 142 0.50 6.36 -7.67
CA PRO A 142 0.44 6.92 -9.01
C PRO A 142 -0.42 6.12 -9.99
N LEU A 143 -0.40 4.79 -9.92
CA LEU A 143 -1.24 3.93 -10.76
C LEU A 143 -2.73 4.13 -10.44
N LEU A 144 -3.11 4.11 -9.16
CA LEU A 144 -4.49 4.35 -8.73
C LEU A 144 -4.99 5.71 -9.23
N MET A 145 -4.17 6.74 -9.05
CA MET A 145 -4.51 8.10 -9.51
C MET A 145 -4.63 8.20 -11.04
N ALA A 146 -3.74 7.52 -11.78
CA ALA A 146 -3.78 7.51 -13.24
C ALA A 146 -5.06 6.87 -13.77
N GLN A 147 -5.50 5.77 -13.16
CA GLN A 147 -6.78 5.16 -13.53
C GLN A 147 -7.99 5.99 -13.10
N ALA A 148 -8.01 6.55 -11.89
CA ALA A 148 -9.09 7.46 -11.47
C ALA A 148 -9.21 8.68 -12.40
N HIS A 149 -8.08 9.21 -12.86
CA HIS A 149 -8.05 10.29 -13.85
C HIS A 149 -8.64 9.85 -15.19
N MET A 150 -8.13 8.74 -15.75
CA MET A 150 -8.53 8.27 -17.08
C MET A 150 -9.97 7.80 -17.14
N GLU A 151 -10.44 7.07 -16.14
CA GLU A 151 -11.78 6.48 -16.12
C GLU A 151 -12.89 7.53 -15.89
N SER A 152 -12.64 8.51 -15.04
CA SER A 152 -13.71 9.41 -14.61
C SER A 152 -13.29 10.82 -14.26
N CYS A 153 -12.01 11.19 -14.45
CA CYS A 153 -11.47 12.43 -13.91
C CYS A 153 -11.81 12.58 -12.41
N PHE A 154 -11.42 11.56 -11.62
CA PHE A 154 -11.69 11.50 -10.18
C PHE A 154 -13.18 11.60 -9.80
N GLY A 155 -14.03 10.94 -10.60
CA GLY A 155 -15.47 10.85 -10.32
C GLY A 155 -16.30 12.01 -10.87
N LEU A 156 -15.74 12.87 -11.73
CA LEU A 156 -16.44 14.03 -12.28
C LEU A 156 -17.31 13.72 -13.50
N THR A 157 -17.13 12.56 -14.16
CA THR A 157 -18.00 12.18 -15.28
C THR A 157 -19.43 11.93 -14.80
N LYS A 158 -20.43 12.12 -15.70
CA LYS A 158 -21.84 11.92 -15.37
C LYS A 158 -22.08 10.54 -14.75
N ARG A 159 -21.54 9.49 -15.39
CA ARG A 159 -21.71 8.11 -14.93
C ARG A 159 -21.09 7.88 -13.55
N ALA A 160 -19.87 8.35 -13.32
CA ALA A 160 -19.22 8.20 -12.02
C ALA A 160 -19.97 8.90 -10.89
N ARG A 161 -20.66 10.00 -11.18
CA ARG A 161 -21.54 10.68 -10.22
C ARG A 161 -22.82 9.91 -9.92
N GLU A 162 -23.39 9.22 -10.93
CA GLU A 162 -24.60 8.41 -10.78
C GLU A 162 -24.35 7.09 -10.04
N THR A 163 -23.21 6.46 -10.29
CA THR A 163 -22.87 5.14 -9.73
C THR A 163 -21.93 5.20 -8.54
N ASN A 164 -21.29 6.34 -8.26
CA ASN A 164 -20.15 6.49 -7.35
C ASN A 164 -18.97 5.58 -7.70
N SER A 165 -18.86 5.08 -8.95
CA SER A 165 -17.78 4.22 -9.43
C SER A 165 -16.70 5.06 -10.12
N VAL A 166 -15.64 5.42 -9.39
CA VAL A 166 -14.56 6.26 -9.91
C VAL A 166 -13.70 5.53 -10.94
N PHE A 167 -13.59 4.21 -10.82
CA PHE A 167 -12.70 3.35 -11.62
C PHE A 167 -13.44 2.54 -12.69
N SER A 168 -14.68 2.85 -12.98
CA SER A 168 -15.52 2.16 -13.99
C SER A 168 -15.59 0.63 -13.83
N ILE A 169 -15.51 0.12 -12.59
CA ILE A 169 -15.49 -1.31 -12.29
C ILE A 169 -16.76 -1.99 -12.84
N GLY A 170 -16.58 -3.11 -13.55
CA GLY A 170 -17.67 -3.93 -14.08
C GLY A 170 -18.41 -3.29 -15.25
N LEU A 171 -17.93 -2.17 -15.77
CA LEU A 171 -18.51 -1.51 -16.93
C LEU A 171 -18.10 -2.23 -18.21
N TYR A 172 -19.07 -2.77 -18.94
CA TYR A 172 -18.86 -3.29 -20.29
C TYR A 172 -19.03 -2.21 -21.36
N ASP A 173 -18.50 -2.44 -22.56
CA ASP A 173 -18.58 -1.54 -23.71
C ASP A 173 -20.03 -1.15 -24.09
N ASN A 174 -21.00 -2.02 -23.77
CA ASN A 174 -22.42 -1.77 -23.97
C ASN A 174 -23.06 -0.88 -22.87
N GLY A 175 -22.27 -0.39 -21.91
CA GLY A 175 -22.71 0.47 -20.81
C GLY A 175 -23.51 -0.22 -19.70
N LYS A 176 -23.59 -1.57 -19.72
CA LYS A 176 -24.29 -2.35 -18.69
C LYS A 176 -23.31 -2.82 -17.59
N ASN A 177 -23.89 -3.25 -16.45
CA ASN A 177 -23.20 -3.89 -15.33
C ASN A 177 -22.17 -3.01 -14.57
N ALA A 178 -22.26 -1.68 -14.66
CA ALA A 178 -21.42 -0.81 -13.83
C ALA A 178 -21.68 -1.07 -12.33
N ALA A 179 -20.63 -1.31 -11.57
CA ALA A 179 -20.73 -1.40 -10.12
C ALA A 179 -21.17 -0.06 -9.54
N THR A 180 -22.10 -0.09 -8.58
CA THR A 180 -22.59 1.09 -7.87
C THR A 180 -22.16 1.04 -6.42
N TYR A 181 -21.72 2.18 -5.88
CA TYR A 181 -21.20 2.30 -4.52
C TYR A 181 -21.99 3.35 -3.71
N PRO A 182 -22.02 3.23 -2.37
CA PRO A 182 -22.67 4.24 -1.51
C PRO A 182 -22.03 5.63 -1.63
N THR A 183 -20.71 5.68 -1.80
CA THR A 183 -19.92 6.91 -2.00
C THR A 183 -18.79 6.63 -2.99
N GLN A 184 -18.20 7.68 -3.56
CA GLN A 184 -17.02 7.55 -4.43
C GLN A 184 -15.83 6.91 -3.68
N ASN A 185 -15.63 7.23 -2.40
CA ASN A 185 -14.60 6.61 -1.56
C ASN A 185 -14.76 5.10 -1.41
N ALA A 186 -15.99 4.61 -1.39
CA ALA A 186 -16.27 3.17 -1.27
C ALA A 186 -15.83 2.36 -2.51
N SER A 187 -15.54 3.01 -3.65
CA SER A 187 -15.03 2.34 -4.85
C SER A 187 -13.52 2.05 -4.81
N ILE A 188 -12.75 2.67 -3.89
CA ILE A 188 -11.28 2.58 -3.85
C ILE A 188 -10.82 1.16 -3.54
N ARG A 189 -11.24 0.60 -2.40
CA ARG A 189 -10.78 -0.73 -1.96
C ARG A 189 -11.19 -1.87 -2.90
N PRO A 190 -12.44 -1.93 -3.42
CA PRO A 190 -12.80 -2.92 -4.43
C PRO A 190 -11.91 -2.84 -5.69
N TYR A 191 -11.58 -1.62 -6.14
CA TYR A 191 -10.67 -1.42 -7.26
C TYR A 191 -9.28 -1.99 -6.96
N ILE A 192 -8.65 -1.59 -5.83
CA ILE A 192 -7.34 -2.09 -5.42
C ILE A 192 -7.34 -3.61 -5.38
N LYS A 193 -8.34 -4.22 -4.73
CA LYS A 193 -8.45 -5.67 -4.60
C LYS A 193 -8.51 -6.38 -5.96
N ILE A 194 -9.31 -5.86 -6.90
CA ILE A 194 -9.42 -6.43 -8.25
C ILE A 194 -8.08 -6.33 -8.97
N VAL A 195 -7.44 -5.15 -8.95
CA VAL A 195 -6.18 -4.96 -9.68
C VAL A 195 -5.05 -5.79 -9.08
N GLN A 196 -4.91 -5.83 -7.74
CA GLN A 196 -3.89 -6.64 -7.09
C GLN A 196 -4.07 -8.14 -7.37
N ASN A 197 -5.28 -8.67 -7.21
CA ASN A 197 -5.52 -10.10 -7.27
C ASN A 197 -5.62 -10.65 -8.70
N ASP A 198 -6.19 -9.88 -9.62
CA ASP A 198 -6.51 -10.38 -10.95
C ASP A 198 -5.52 -9.89 -12.02
N TYR A 199 -4.93 -8.71 -11.86
CA TYR A 199 -4.10 -8.07 -12.88
C TYR A 199 -2.63 -7.91 -12.50
N LEU A 200 -2.29 -7.34 -11.34
CA LEU A 200 -0.89 -7.24 -10.90
C LEU A 200 -0.32 -8.62 -10.61
N ARG A 201 -1.00 -9.37 -9.77
CA ARG A 201 -0.47 -10.64 -9.24
C ARG A 201 0.92 -10.37 -8.65
N ASP A 202 1.97 -11.02 -9.11
CA ASP A 202 3.35 -10.81 -8.63
C ASP A 202 4.17 -9.88 -9.56
N ARG A 203 3.50 -9.09 -10.41
CA ARG A 203 4.15 -8.18 -11.36
C ARG A 203 4.24 -6.76 -10.82
N SER A 204 5.22 -5.99 -11.30
CA SER A 204 5.26 -4.55 -11.06
C SER A 204 4.17 -3.80 -11.85
N SER A 205 3.87 -2.57 -11.46
CA SER A 205 2.97 -1.70 -12.22
C SER A 205 3.50 -1.41 -13.63
N GLU A 206 4.82 -1.27 -13.78
CA GLU A 206 5.50 -1.07 -15.06
C GLU A 206 5.29 -2.26 -15.99
N ASP A 207 5.49 -3.50 -15.49
CA ASP A 207 5.29 -4.72 -16.27
C ASP A 207 3.83 -4.88 -16.70
N MET A 208 2.89 -4.59 -15.79
CA MET A 208 1.47 -4.65 -16.10
C MET A 208 1.06 -3.61 -17.15
N LEU A 209 1.66 -2.42 -17.11
CA LEU A 209 1.37 -1.33 -18.04
C LEU A 209 2.16 -1.42 -19.36
N SER A 210 2.97 -2.45 -19.57
CA SER A 210 3.56 -2.74 -20.88
C SER A 210 2.46 -3.10 -21.90
N PRO A 211 2.63 -2.75 -23.18
CA PRO A 211 1.57 -2.94 -24.20
C PRO A 211 1.01 -4.36 -24.22
N GLY A 212 -0.30 -4.49 -24.03
CA GLY A 212 -1.02 -5.77 -24.04
C GLY A 212 -0.93 -6.58 -22.74
N ASN A 213 -0.24 -6.09 -21.70
CA ASN A 213 -0.02 -6.82 -20.45
C ASN A 213 -1.06 -6.53 -19.36
N PHE A 214 -1.92 -5.53 -19.53
CA PHE A 214 -2.97 -5.28 -18.54
C PHE A 214 -4.11 -6.30 -18.72
N THR A 215 -3.77 -7.55 -18.47
CA THR A 215 -4.65 -8.71 -18.60
C THR A 215 -4.80 -9.41 -17.25
N ASN A 216 -6.01 -9.95 -17.01
CA ASN A 216 -6.29 -10.75 -15.82
C ASN A 216 -5.73 -12.19 -15.96
N LYS A 217 -5.93 -13.01 -14.94
CA LYS A 217 -5.50 -14.43 -14.91
C LYS A 217 -6.04 -15.29 -16.05
N ASN A 218 -7.11 -14.85 -16.73
CA ASN A 218 -7.71 -15.53 -17.89
C ASN A 218 -7.32 -14.87 -19.22
N ASN A 219 -6.30 -14.04 -19.23
CA ASN A 219 -5.83 -13.24 -20.39
C ASN A 219 -6.87 -12.25 -20.95
N HIS A 220 -7.90 -11.90 -20.18
CA HIS A 220 -8.81 -10.84 -20.57
C HIS A 220 -8.22 -9.48 -20.21
N ARG A 221 -8.18 -8.59 -21.20
CA ARG A 221 -7.70 -7.21 -20.99
C ARG A 221 -8.62 -6.43 -20.05
N TYR A 222 -8.04 -5.52 -19.28
CA TYR A 222 -8.79 -4.61 -18.41
C TYR A 222 -9.72 -3.70 -19.23
N ALA A 223 -9.25 -3.20 -20.36
CA ALA A 223 -10.03 -2.36 -21.28
C ALA A 223 -9.87 -2.80 -22.74
N SER A 224 -10.88 -2.53 -23.55
CA SER A 224 -10.90 -2.87 -24.99
C SER A 224 -10.03 -1.91 -25.83
N ALA A 225 -9.78 -0.70 -25.35
CA ALA A 225 -9.00 0.31 -26.05
C ALA A 225 -7.55 -0.13 -26.27
N LYS A 226 -7.05 -0.08 -27.52
CA LYS A 226 -5.70 -0.56 -27.90
C LYS A 226 -4.56 0.17 -27.17
N ASN A 227 -4.72 1.45 -26.87
CA ASN A 227 -3.70 2.30 -26.26
C ASN A 227 -3.94 2.52 -24.76
N TYR A 228 -4.73 1.64 -24.11
CA TYR A 228 -5.13 1.85 -22.72
C TYR A 228 -3.92 1.90 -21.78
N GLU A 229 -3.03 0.89 -21.88
CA GLU A 229 -1.83 0.78 -21.04
C GLU A 229 -0.90 1.97 -21.24
N SER A 230 -0.64 2.37 -22.49
CA SER A 230 0.25 3.49 -22.78
C SER A 230 -0.31 4.83 -22.27
N ASN A 231 -1.63 5.01 -22.34
CA ASN A 231 -2.29 6.20 -21.80
C ASN A 231 -2.22 6.26 -20.27
N ILE A 232 -2.51 5.14 -19.59
CA ILE A 232 -2.35 5.07 -18.13
C ILE A 232 -0.90 5.32 -17.72
N ASN A 233 0.06 4.69 -18.40
CA ASN A 233 1.48 4.85 -18.12
C ASN A 233 1.94 6.31 -18.32
N SER A 234 1.47 6.97 -19.38
CA SER A 234 1.74 8.38 -19.62
C SER A 234 1.21 9.28 -18.49
N ILE A 235 -0.02 9.01 -18.02
CA ILE A 235 -0.60 9.75 -16.90
C ILE A 235 0.16 9.47 -15.60
N ARG A 236 0.48 8.19 -15.31
CA ARG A 236 1.26 7.77 -14.13
C ARG A 236 2.63 8.46 -14.09
N ASN A 237 3.36 8.45 -15.20
CA ASN A 237 4.66 9.10 -15.29
C ASN A 237 4.56 10.63 -15.11
N ARG A 238 3.51 11.26 -15.63
CA ARG A 238 3.24 12.68 -15.38
C ARG A 238 3.02 12.96 -13.89
N ILE A 239 2.25 12.12 -13.20
CA ILE A 239 2.02 12.22 -11.75
C ILE A 239 3.34 12.15 -10.99
N ILE A 240 4.17 11.16 -11.29
CA ILE A 240 5.48 10.96 -10.66
C ILE A 240 6.40 12.16 -10.90
N ASN A 241 6.45 12.66 -12.14
CA ASN A 241 7.27 13.81 -12.49
C ASN A 241 6.82 15.11 -11.80
N MET A 242 5.51 15.33 -11.67
CA MET A 242 4.96 16.51 -10.99
C MET A 242 5.13 16.41 -9.46
N PHE A 243 4.98 15.22 -8.91
CA PHE A 243 4.94 14.96 -7.48
C PHE A 243 5.74 13.70 -7.11
N PRO A 244 7.09 13.77 -7.08
CA PRO A 244 7.92 12.59 -6.79
C PRO A 244 7.64 11.91 -5.44
N ILE A 245 7.07 12.65 -4.49
CA ILE A 245 6.65 12.13 -3.16
C ILE A 245 5.60 11.00 -3.26
N LEU A 246 4.84 10.94 -4.35
CA LEU A 246 3.77 9.94 -4.53
C LEU A 246 4.30 8.55 -4.94
N SER A 247 5.57 8.45 -5.34
CA SER A 247 6.24 7.18 -5.68
C SER A 247 7.11 6.60 -4.55
N GLN A 248 7.07 7.21 -3.36
CA GLN A 248 7.83 6.80 -2.17
C GLN A 248 7.06 5.82 -1.28
#